data_3c7042b2a6cc425b0c84539475c7aaf8
#
_entry.id   3c7042b2a6cc425b0c84539475c7aaf8
#
_cell.length_a   1.000
_cell.length_b   1.000
_cell.length_c   1.000
_cell.angle_alpha   90.00
_cell.angle_beta   90.00
_cell.angle_gamma   90.00
#
_symmetry.space_group_name_H-M   'P 1'
#
loop_
_entity.id
_entity.type
_entity.pdbx_description
1 polymer ?
#
loop_
_entity_poly.entity_id
_entity_poly.type
_entity_poly.pdbx_seq_one_letter_code
_entity_poly.pdbx_strand_id
1 'polypeptide(L)'
;MLNPSLDVAALVARYRDTRRLVIRDFLTPQAAEQISNCLEREVNWGLAYLDGGVPRVIERAGIDAMTQAERDALDRGIAEQALKGFQYRYRCYPMVDAYLQRRDPHLALHQVFEFINSPLLLDAVRRITGCPQIVRADAQATLYAPGDFLTLHNDFDAQKGRLVA
;
A
#
# COMPACT_ATOMS: atom_id res chain seq x y z
N MET A 1 4.72 17.88 1.47
CA MET A 1 4.66 16.70 0.57
C MET A 1 3.84 16.98 -0.68
N LEU A 2 2.60 17.52 -0.56
CA LEU A 2 1.75 17.82 -1.72
C LEU A 2 2.36 18.92 -2.60
N ASN A 3 2.34 18.72 -3.91
CA ASN A 3 2.74 19.77 -4.85
C ASN A 3 1.73 20.94 -4.79
N PRO A 4 2.15 22.15 -4.46
CA PRO A 4 1.25 23.31 -4.32
C PRO A 4 0.63 23.77 -5.65
N SER A 5 1.18 23.34 -6.79
CA SER A 5 0.70 23.69 -8.13
C SER A 5 -0.46 22.81 -8.63
N LEU A 6 -0.95 21.84 -7.81
CA LEU A 6 -2.05 20.97 -8.22
C LEU A 6 -3.37 21.72 -8.33
N ASP A 7 -3.97 21.67 -9.52
CA ASP A 7 -5.31 22.20 -9.77
C ASP A 7 -6.37 21.16 -9.37
N VAL A 8 -6.82 21.23 -8.13
CA VAL A 8 -7.85 20.33 -7.60
C VAL A 8 -9.17 20.47 -8.36
N ALA A 9 -9.52 21.65 -8.88
CA ALA A 9 -10.76 21.84 -9.63
C ALA A 9 -10.74 21.08 -10.96
N ALA A 10 -9.61 21.13 -11.68
CA ALA A 10 -9.41 20.34 -12.89
C ALA A 10 -9.44 18.83 -12.60
N LEU A 11 -8.89 18.38 -11.46
CA LEU A 11 -8.94 16.97 -11.04
C LEU A 11 -10.38 16.53 -10.77
N VAL A 12 -11.19 17.35 -10.11
CA VAL A 12 -12.63 17.09 -9.88
C VAL A 12 -13.37 16.87 -11.20
N ALA A 13 -13.17 17.77 -12.18
CA ALA A 13 -13.81 17.66 -13.48
C ALA A 13 -13.42 16.34 -14.18
N ARG A 14 -12.13 16.03 -14.26
CA ARG A 14 -11.63 14.79 -14.87
C ARG A 14 -12.14 13.53 -14.18
N TYR A 15 -12.14 13.50 -12.85
CA TYR A 15 -12.64 12.34 -12.11
C TYR A 15 -14.12 12.09 -12.32
N ARG A 16 -14.93 13.15 -12.44
CA ARG A 16 -16.37 13.04 -12.73
C ARG A 16 -16.64 12.26 -14.01
N ASP A 17 -15.80 12.47 -15.03
CA ASP A 17 -15.97 11.85 -16.36
C ASP A 17 -15.43 10.43 -16.40
N THR A 18 -14.27 10.17 -15.78
CA THR A 18 -13.53 8.92 -15.97
C THR A 18 -13.59 7.96 -14.78
N ARG A 19 -13.96 8.47 -13.60
CA ARG A 19 -13.93 7.75 -12.32
C ARG A 19 -12.55 7.18 -11.97
N ARG A 20 -11.51 7.61 -12.69
CA ARG A 20 -10.11 7.24 -12.49
C ARG A 20 -9.20 8.43 -12.80
N LEU A 21 -8.14 8.59 -12.01
CA LEU A 21 -7.15 9.63 -12.24
C LEU A 21 -5.73 9.06 -12.13
N VAL A 22 -4.88 9.53 -13.03
CA VAL A 22 -3.43 9.54 -12.82
C VAL A 22 -3.05 11.00 -12.60
N ILE A 23 -2.52 11.31 -11.43
CA ILE A 23 -2.12 12.67 -11.07
C ILE A 23 -0.59 12.72 -11.14
N ARG A 24 -0.07 13.34 -12.21
CA ARG A 24 1.36 13.59 -12.36
C ARG A 24 1.79 14.66 -11.37
N ASP A 25 3.05 14.57 -10.95
CA ASP A 25 3.67 15.56 -10.05
C ASP A 25 2.83 15.82 -8.78
N PHE A 26 2.20 14.75 -8.26
CA PHE A 26 1.36 14.82 -7.06
C PHE A 26 2.14 15.26 -5.83
N LEU A 27 3.36 14.76 -5.67
CA LEU A 27 4.28 15.14 -4.61
C LEU A 27 5.27 16.20 -5.10
N THR A 28 5.83 16.96 -4.16
CA THR A 28 7.02 17.75 -4.46
C THR A 28 8.19 16.83 -4.83
N PRO A 29 9.12 17.25 -5.72
CA PRO A 29 10.28 16.44 -6.09
C PRO A 29 11.07 15.93 -4.88
N GLN A 30 11.30 16.81 -3.91
CA GLN A 30 11.99 16.46 -2.67
C GLN A 30 11.27 15.34 -1.88
N ALA A 31 9.95 15.42 -1.74
CA ALA A 31 9.18 14.40 -1.04
C ALA A 31 9.21 13.06 -1.79
N ALA A 32 9.11 13.09 -3.13
CA ALA A 32 9.20 11.90 -3.95
C ALA A 32 10.56 11.22 -3.82
N GLU A 33 11.65 11.98 -3.87
CA GLU A 33 13.01 11.48 -3.68
C GLU A 33 13.23 10.87 -2.28
N GLN A 34 12.74 11.54 -1.24
CA GLN A 34 12.83 11.05 0.13
C GLN A 34 12.10 9.70 0.30
N ILE A 35 10.90 9.58 -0.28
CA ILE A 35 10.13 8.33 -0.23
C ILE A 35 10.83 7.23 -1.02
N SER A 36 11.35 7.53 -2.22
CA SER A 36 12.07 6.57 -3.05
C SER A 36 13.29 6.02 -2.33
N ASN A 37 14.12 6.91 -1.76
CA ASN A 37 15.30 6.51 -0.99
C ASN A 37 14.93 5.63 0.23
N CYS A 38 13.87 5.98 0.95
CA CYS A 38 13.38 5.19 2.07
C CYS A 38 12.96 3.78 1.62
N LEU A 39 12.14 3.68 0.56
CA LEU A 39 11.67 2.40 0.03
C LEU A 39 12.81 1.53 -0.50
N GLU A 40 13.82 2.11 -1.12
CA GLU A 40 14.93 1.38 -1.73
C GLU A 40 15.94 0.88 -0.71
N ARG A 41 16.17 1.62 0.37
CA ARG A 41 17.35 1.42 1.23
C ARG A 41 17.05 1.16 2.69
N GLU A 42 15.89 1.59 3.20
CA GLU A 42 15.65 1.61 4.65
C GLU A 42 14.60 0.60 5.09
N VAL A 43 13.65 0.25 4.17
CA VAL A 43 12.53 -0.63 4.52
C VAL A 43 12.95 -2.08 4.66
N ASN A 44 12.67 -2.66 5.81
CA ASN A 44 12.80 -4.09 6.07
C ASN A 44 11.58 -4.84 5.53
N TRP A 45 11.65 -5.22 4.26
CA TRP A 45 10.55 -5.87 3.54
C TRP A 45 10.22 -7.26 4.10
N GLY A 46 9.00 -7.44 4.59
CA GLY A 46 8.41 -8.75 4.88
C GLY A 46 7.80 -9.40 3.65
N LEU A 47 7.34 -10.63 3.77
CA LEU A 47 6.62 -11.37 2.73
C LEU A 47 5.15 -11.50 3.11
N ALA A 48 4.26 -10.96 2.29
CA ALA A 48 2.82 -11.04 2.46
C ALA A 48 2.21 -12.14 1.59
N TYR A 49 1.32 -12.95 2.16
CA TYR A 49 0.57 -14.02 1.47
C TYR A 49 -0.68 -14.40 2.27
N LEU A 50 -1.54 -15.24 1.70
CA LEU A 50 -2.62 -15.88 2.45
C LEU A 50 -2.23 -17.29 2.88
N ASP A 51 -2.46 -17.61 4.14
CA ASP A 51 -2.33 -18.94 4.70
C ASP A 51 -3.72 -19.46 5.06
N GLY A 52 -4.23 -20.40 4.25
CA GLY A 52 -5.60 -20.88 4.40
C GLY A 52 -6.68 -19.80 4.32
N GLY A 53 -6.46 -18.74 3.53
CA GLY A 53 -7.36 -17.58 3.42
C GLY A 53 -7.13 -16.49 4.47
N VAL A 54 -6.20 -16.67 5.41
CA VAL A 54 -5.85 -15.69 6.44
C VAL A 54 -4.63 -14.88 6.01
N PRO A 55 -4.70 -13.52 5.99
CA PRO A 55 -3.54 -12.68 5.71
C PRO A 55 -2.38 -12.94 6.67
N ARG A 56 -1.19 -13.13 6.11
CA ARG A 56 0.06 -13.32 6.84
C ARG A 56 1.13 -12.39 6.30
N VAL A 57 1.97 -11.91 7.20
CA VAL A 57 3.22 -11.23 6.86
C VAL A 57 4.34 -11.90 7.65
N ILE A 58 5.30 -12.49 6.94
CA ILE A 58 6.56 -12.96 7.55
C ILE A 58 7.51 -11.77 7.54
N GLU A 59 7.98 -11.35 8.71
CA GLU A 59 8.96 -10.28 8.82
C GLU A 59 10.31 -10.69 8.21
N ARG A 60 11.12 -9.70 7.84
CA ARG A 60 12.43 -9.92 7.21
C ARG A 60 13.30 -10.90 7.98
N ALA A 61 13.39 -10.77 9.29
CA ALA A 61 14.18 -11.68 10.14
C ALA A 61 13.69 -13.13 10.06
N GLY A 62 12.37 -13.35 9.96
CA GLY A 62 11.78 -14.67 9.77
C GLY A 62 12.14 -15.27 8.40
N ILE A 63 12.12 -14.45 7.33
CA ILE A 63 12.53 -14.89 6.00
C ILE A 63 14.02 -15.25 5.97
N ASP A 64 14.86 -14.45 6.61
CA ASP A 64 16.31 -14.66 6.64
C ASP A 64 16.69 -15.91 7.45
N ALA A 65 15.90 -16.28 8.46
CA ALA A 65 16.08 -17.49 9.26
C ALA A 65 15.66 -18.78 8.53
N MET A 66 14.85 -18.69 7.47
CA MET A 66 14.42 -19.88 6.72
C MET A 66 15.56 -20.48 5.91
N THR A 67 15.63 -21.81 5.91
CA THR A 67 16.42 -22.57 4.97
C THR A 67 15.85 -22.44 3.53
N GLN A 68 16.65 -22.75 2.52
CA GLN A 68 16.16 -22.74 1.15
C GLN A 68 14.99 -23.74 0.95
N ALA A 69 15.06 -24.90 1.55
CA ALA A 69 14.00 -25.92 1.49
C ALA A 69 12.67 -25.43 2.06
N GLU A 70 12.71 -24.67 3.17
CA GLU A 70 11.51 -24.06 3.78
C GLU A 70 10.93 -22.96 2.90
N ARG A 71 11.77 -22.11 2.29
CA ARG A 71 11.33 -21.09 1.31
C ARG A 71 10.65 -21.73 0.10
N ASP A 72 11.27 -22.78 -0.47
CA ASP A 72 10.73 -23.51 -1.62
C ASP A 72 9.39 -24.19 -1.28
N ALA A 73 9.26 -24.73 -0.07
CA ALA A 73 8.02 -25.33 0.41
C ALA A 73 6.91 -24.28 0.58
N LEU A 74 7.24 -23.13 1.16
CA LEU A 74 6.31 -21.99 1.29
C LEU A 74 5.84 -21.51 -0.08
N ASP A 75 6.77 -21.29 -1.01
CA ASP A 75 6.45 -20.80 -2.36
C ASP A 75 5.57 -21.78 -3.13
N ARG A 76 5.84 -23.09 -3.03
CA ARG A 76 4.97 -24.13 -3.60
C ARG A 76 3.57 -24.12 -3.00
N GLY A 77 3.45 -24.03 -1.66
CA GLY A 77 2.16 -23.97 -0.98
C GLY A 77 1.33 -22.75 -1.39
N ILE A 78 1.97 -21.57 -1.51
CA ILE A 78 1.32 -20.35 -2.01
C ILE A 78 0.84 -20.53 -3.44
N ALA A 79 1.67 -21.08 -4.33
CA ALA A 79 1.32 -21.31 -5.73
C ALA A 79 0.15 -22.32 -5.87
N GLU A 80 0.14 -23.40 -5.09
CA GLU A 80 -0.96 -24.38 -5.08
C GLU A 80 -2.29 -23.75 -4.59
N GLN A 81 -2.25 -22.86 -3.61
CA GLN A 81 -3.43 -22.13 -3.16
C GLN A 81 -3.93 -21.14 -4.22
N ALA A 82 -3.03 -20.50 -4.97
CA ALA A 82 -3.38 -19.58 -6.05
C ALA A 82 -4.19 -20.25 -7.19
N LEU A 83 -4.00 -21.55 -7.40
CA LEU A 83 -4.80 -22.34 -8.35
C LEU A 83 -6.23 -22.60 -7.87
N LYS A 84 -6.50 -22.44 -6.57
CA LYS A 84 -7.80 -22.78 -5.94
C LYS A 84 -8.64 -21.54 -5.63
N GLY A 85 -8.05 -20.35 -5.57
CA GLY A 85 -8.77 -19.14 -5.23
C GLY A 85 -7.90 -17.90 -5.12
N PHE A 86 -8.45 -16.89 -4.43
CA PHE A 86 -7.73 -15.64 -4.22
C PHE A 86 -6.44 -15.89 -3.43
N GLN A 87 -5.35 -15.40 -3.96
CA GLN A 87 -4.04 -15.50 -3.34
C GLN A 87 -3.13 -14.37 -3.81
N TYR A 88 -2.15 -14.04 -3.00
CA TYR A 88 -1.10 -13.09 -3.33
C TYR A 88 0.23 -13.54 -2.72
N ARG A 89 1.30 -13.05 -3.31
CA ARG A 89 2.66 -13.15 -2.82
C ARG A 89 3.40 -11.91 -3.27
N TYR A 90 3.79 -11.06 -2.36
CA TYR A 90 4.61 -9.89 -2.62
C TYR A 90 5.30 -9.42 -1.33
N ARG A 91 6.32 -8.60 -1.47
CA ARG A 91 6.95 -7.95 -0.32
C ARG A 91 6.09 -6.82 0.18
N CYS A 92 5.99 -6.71 1.50
CA CYS A 92 5.11 -5.74 2.16
C CYS A 92 5.79 -5.13 3.39
N TYR A 93 5.48 -3.85 3.62
CA TYR A 93 5.68 -3.18 4.90
C TYR A 93 4.33 -2.62 5.37
N PRO A 94 3.75 -3.16 6.44
CA PRO A 94 2.43 -2.79 6.93
C PRO A 94 2.50 -1.45 7.67
N MET A 95 2.32 -0.34 6.95
CA MET A 95 2.51 1.02 7.44
C MET A 95 1.61 1.36 8.64
N VAL A 96 0.34 0.91 8.60
CA VAL A 96 -0.63 1.18 9.69
C VAL A 96 -0.17 0.53 10.99
N ASP A 97 0.16 -0.77 10.95
CA ASP A 97 0.60 -1.51 12.13
C ASP A 97 1.93 -0.96 12.68
N ALA A 98 2.85 -0.63 11.77
CA ALA A 98 4.13 -0.03 12.13
C ALA A 98 3.94 1.33 12.82
N TYR A 99 3.05 2.16 12.30
CA TYR A 99 2.74 3.47 12.88
C TYR A 99 2.11 3.34 14.28
N LEU A 100 1.09 2.49 14.42
CA LEU A 100 0.40 2.29 15.71
C LEU A 100 1.31 1.69 16.78
N GLN A 101 2.22 0.81 16.38
CA GLN A 101 3.19 0.16 17.27
C GLN A 101 4.47 0.97 17.46
N ARG A 102 4.62 2.13 16.80
CA ARG A 102 5.82 2.96 16.79
C ARG A 102 7.08 2.18 16.36
N ARG A 103 6.92 1.24 15.44
CA ARG A 103 8.05 0.52 14.83
C ARG A 103 8.73 1.39 13.79
N ASP A 104 10.05 1.31 13.70
CA ASP A 104 10.87 2.01 12.70
C ASP A 104 10.51 3.51 12.55
N PRO A 105 10.47 4.30 13.65
CA PRO A 105 9.94 5.68 13.62
C PRO A 105 10.79 6.65 12.79
N HIS A 106 11.99 6.21 12.35
CA HIS A 106 12.90 6.95 11.49
C HIS A 106 12.51 6.89 10.01
N LEU A 107 11.68 5.93 9.60
CA LEU A 107 11.27 5.79 8.21
C LEU A 107 10.37 6.95 7.76
N ALA A 108 10.64 7.48 6.58
CA ALA A 108 9.80 8.49 5.95
C ALA A 108 8.34 8.03 5.75
N LEU A 109 8.08 6.72 5.79
CA LEU A 109 6.75 6.13 5.66
C LEU A 109 5.78 6.56 6.78
N HIS A 110 6.28 6.90 7.98
CA HIS A 110 5.44 7.47 9.04
C HIS A 110 4.90 8.85 8.63
N GLN A 111 5.74 9.70 8.07
CA GLN A 111 5.33 11.00 7.55
C GLN A 111 4.37 10.86 6.36
N VAL A 112 4.58 9.84 5.51
CA VAL A 112 3.63 9.53 4.42
C VAL A 112 2.27 9.15 4.99
N PHE A 113 2.23 8.28 6.01
CA PHE A 113 0.98 7.88 6.65
C PHE A 113 0.24 9.06 7.29
N GLU A 114 0.95 9.93 7.99
CA GLU A 114 0.39 11.18 8.54
C GLU A 114 -0.13 12.10 7.44
N PHE A 115 0.64 12.25 6.35
CA PHE A 115 0.26 13.08 5.23
C PHE A 115 -1.02 12.60 4.55
N ILE A 116 -1.16 11.29 4.26
CA ILE A 116 -2.36 10.76 3.59
C ILE A 116 -3.60 10.84 4.49
N ASN A 117 -3.42 10.94 5.81
CA ASN A 117 -4.49 11.13 6.79
C ASN A 117 -4.64 12.60 7.24
N SER A 118 -3.88 13.52 6.64
CA SER A 118 -4.01 14.94 6.97
C SER A 118 -5.34 15.53 6.47
N PRO A 119 -5.89 16.53 7.15
CA PRO A 119 -7.07 17.25 6.68
C PRO A 119 -6.91 17.77 5.25
N LEU A 120 -5.72 18.26 4.90
CA LEU A 120 -5.41 18.78 3.57
C LEU A 120 -5.66 17.72 2.47
N LEU A 121 -5.15 16.51 2.66
CA LEU A 121 -5.29 15.47 1.63
C LEU A 121 -6.67 14.82 1.66
N LEU A 122 -7.21 14.53 2.84
CA LEU A 122 -8.56 13.96 2.95
C LEU A 122 -9.62 14.88 2.34
N ASP A 123 -9.52 16.20 2.54
CA ASP A 123 -10.44 17.17 1.94
C ASP A 123 -10.28 17.25 0.42
N ALA A 124 -9.05 17.19 -0.08
CA ALA A 124 -8.81 17.11 -1.53
C ALA A 124 -9.44 15.84 -2.14
N VAL A 125 -9.25 14.67 -1.50
CA VAL A 125 -9.83 13.39 -1.93
C VAL A 125 -11.35 13.44 -1.89
N ARG A 126 -11.97 13.94 -0.82
CA ARG A 126 -13.43 14.12 -0.73
C ARG A 126 -13.99 14.97 -1.85
N ARG A 127 -13.32 16.08 -2.15
CA ARG A 127 -13.71 16.98 -3.26
C ARG A 127 -13.58 16.31 -4.61
N ILE A 128 -12.48 15.62 -4.87
CA ILE A 128 -12.22 14.95 -6.15
C ILE A 128 -13.22 13.83 -6.37
N THR A 129 -13.45 12.98 -5.37
CA THR A 129 -14.27 11.77 -5.49
C THR A 129 -15.77 12.03 -5.32
N GLY A 130 -16.15 13.12 -4.67
CA GLY A 130 -17.52 13.39 -4.27
C GLY A 130 -17.99 12.51 -3.09
N CYS A 131 -17.06 11.93 -2.33
CA CYS A 131 -17.33 11.06 -1.18
C CYS A 131 -17.03 11.78 0.14
N PRO A 132 -17.97 12.57 0.70
CA PRO A 132 -17.72 13.36 1.91
C PRO A 132 -17.51 12.51 3.17
N GLN A 133 -17.94 11.24 3.16
CA GLN A 133 -17.84 10.29 4.27
C GLN A 133 -16.44 9.66 4.43
N ILE A 134 -15.48 9.96 3.56
CA ILE A 134 -14.09 9.49 3.72
C ILE A 134 -13.50 10.15 4.97
N VAL A 135 -13.11 9.33 5.96
CA VAL A 135 -12.58 9.81 7.24
C VAL A 135 -11.10 9.49 7.44
N ARG A 136 -10.59 8.50 6.70
CA ARG A 136 -9.20 8.05 6.81
C ARG A 136 -8.73 7.36 5.53
N ALA A 137 -7.42 7.29 5.36
CA ALA A 137 -6.74 6.47 4.37
C ALA A 137 -6.04 5.29 5.05
N ASP A 138 -6.09 4.13 4.42
CA ASP A 138 -5.27 2.96 4.75
C ASP A 138 -4.03 2.96 3.86
N ALA A 139 -2.92 2.38 4.34
CA ALA A 139 -1.68 2.33 3.60
C ALA A 139 -0.82 1.13 3.94
N GLN A 140 -0.20 0.58 2.92
CA GLN A 140 0.92 -0.33 3.02
C GLN A 140 1.93 -0.01 1.90
N ALA A 141 3.21 -0.20 2.15
CA ALA A 141 4.18 -0.18 1.07
C ALA A 141 4.30 -1.60 0.50
N THR A 142 4.35 -1.72 -0.83
CA THR A 142 4.47 -2.99 -1.52
C THR A 142 5.62 -2.95 -2.51
N LEU A 143 6.33 -4.07 -2.63
CA LEU A 143 7.39 -4.26 -3.60
C LEU A 143 7.17 -5.59 -4.32
N TYR A 144 7.02 -5.51 -5.64
CA TYR A 144 6.87 -6.67 -6.51
C TYR A 144 8.20 -6.99 -7.20
N ALA A 145 8.62 -8.23 -7.12
CA ALA A 145 9.80 -8.77 -7.80
C ALA A 145 9.36 -9.87 -8.78
N PRO A 146 10.23 -10.33 -9.68
CA PRO A 146 9.93 -11.50 -10.52
C PRO A 146 9.47 -12.68 -9.67
N GLY A 147 8.30 -13.26 -10.04
CA GLY A 147 7.66 -14.36 -9.31
C GLY A 147 6.63 -13.89 -8.26
N ASP A 148 6.56 -12.61 -7.92
CA ASP A 148 5.49 -12.07 -7.08
C ASP A 148 4.21 -11.87 -7.90
N PHE A 149 3.07 -12.05 -7.25
CA PHE A 149 1.78 -11.95 -7.92
C PHE A 149 0.67 -11.53 -6.97
N LEU A 150 -0.43 -11.10 -7.57
CA LEU A 150 -1.72 -10.87 -6.94
C LEU A 150 -2.78 -11.38 -7.91
N THR A 151 -3.58 -12.36 -7.49
CA THR A 151 -4.63 -12.92 -8.35
C THR A 151 -5.80 -11.92 -8.50
N LEU A 152 -6.66 -12.15 -9.48
CA LEU A 152 -7.81 -11.28 -9.75
C LEU A 152 -8.66 -11.12 -8.49
N HIS A 153 -8.93 -9.86 -8.13
CA HIS A 153 -9.71 -9.49 -6.96
C HIS A 153 -10.41 -8.15 -7.18
N ASN A 154 -11.25 -7.77 -6.23
CA ASN A 154 -11.72 -6.41 -6.08
C ASN A 154 -11.34 -5.90 -4.68
N ASP A 155 -11.18 -4.61 -4.54
CA ASP A 155 -10.85 -3.97 -3.26
C ASP A 155 -12.09 -3.62 -2.43
N PHE A 156 -13.27 -4.03 -2.89
CA PHE A 156 -14.51 -3.79 -2.16
C PHE A 156 -14.56 -4.66 -0.90
N ASP A 157 -14.59 -4.01 0.25
CA ASP A 157 -14.73 -4.65 1.55
C ASP A 157 -15.73 -3.85 2.39
N ALA A 158 -16.97 -4.31 2.38
CA ALA A 158 -18.06 -3.65 3.12
C ALA A 158 -17.81 -3.63 4.63
N GLN A 159 -17.10 -4.64 5.18
CA GLN A 159 -16.82 -4.72 6.61
C GLN A 159 -15.75 -3.69 7.02
N LYS A 160 -14.80 -3.41 6.15
CA LYS A 160 -13.77 -2.39 6.36
C LYS A 160 -14.21 -0.99 5.94
N GLY A 161 -15.39 -0.86 5.31
CA GLY A 161 -15.94 0.43 4.87
C GLY A 161 -15.09 1.10 3.80
N ARG A 162 -14.42 0.33 2.91
CA ARG A 162 -13.67 0.89 1.79
C ARG A 162 -14.61 1.53 0.78
N LEU A 163 -14.43 2.82 0.52
CA LEU A 163 -15.25 3.63 -0.38
C LEU A 163 -14.58 3.92 -1.71
N VAL A 164 -13.25 4.08 -1.68
CA VAL A 164 -12.42 4.43 -2.83
C VAL A 164 -11.08 3.69 -2.70
N ALA A 165 -10.56 3.19 -3.83
CA ALA A 165 -9.25 2.58 -3.97
C ALA A 165 -8.46 3.29 -5.06
#